data_1c8f80c2f24d0f5812f38241cc65d3c6
#
_entry.id   1c8f80c2f24d0f5812f38241cc65d3c6
#
_cell.length_a   1.000
_cell.length_b   1.000
_cell.length_c   1.000
_cell.angle_alpha   90.00
_cell.angle_beta   90.00
_cell.angle_gamma   90.00
#
_symmetry.space_group_name_H-M   'P 1'
#
loop_
_entity.id
_entity.type
_entity.pdbx_description
1 polymer ?
#
loop_
_entity_poly.entity_id
_entity_poly.type
_entity_poly.pdbx_seq_one_letter_code
_entity_poly.pdbx_strand_id
1 'polypeptide(L)'
;MQNNLTKSELKNKIENLEKYFSKYKNESFTEKLEEVKQRLDNQEYKIAVVANMSSGKSTFINALFGKEVLPAFNHATTDSATYIYSKPNIEKKAEIFFSDDKESIEVFENLEAEIKQYAQKDEDCKDDKYKNVEKIDLYYPFENLQTSSNEDFSITFIDTPGPNS
;
A
#
# COMPACT_ATOMS: atom_id res chain seq x y z
N MET A 1 -24.83 -1.39 27.04
CA MET A 1 -24.81 -0.58 25.81
C MET A 1 -23.41 -0.04 25.63
N GLN A 2 -22.63 -0.57 24.68
CA GLN A 2 -21.34 0.04 24.32
C GLN A 2 -21.66 1.31 23.51
N ASN A 3 -21.37 2.49 24.06
CA ASN A 3 -21.38 3.73 23.30
C ASN A 3 -20.23 3.69 22.30
N ASN A 4 -20.49 3.27 21.08
CA ASN A 4 -19.55 3.41 19.98
C ASN A 4 -19.44 4.90 19.64
N LEU A 5 -18.33 5.52 20.06
CA LEU A 5 -18.01 6.90 19.70
C LEU A 5 -17.75 6.97 18.20
N THR A 6 -18.30 8.00 17.55
CA THR A 6 -18.01 8.29 16.15
C THR A 6 -16.59 8.85 16.00
N LYS A 7 -16.01 8.77 14.79
CA LYS A 7 -14.68 9.35 14.48
C LYS A 7 -14.63 10.85 14.82
N SER A 8 -15.69 11.59 14.52
CA SER A 8 -15.79 13.02 14.82
C SER A 8 -15.81 13.31 16.33
N GLU A 9 -16.50 12.50 17.13
CA GLU A 9 -16.51 12.63 18.59
C GLU A 9 -15.14 12.31 19.19
N LEU A 10 -14.42 11.33 18.63
CA LEU A 10 -13.04 11.02 19.04
C LEU A 10 -12.09 12.17 18.70
N LYS A 11 -12.18 12.76 17.49
CA LYS A 11 -11.38 13.93 17.10
C LYS A 11 -11.59 15.09 18.07
N ASN A 12 -12.83 15.44 18.35
CA ASN A 12 -13.17 16.50 19.30
C ASN A 12 -12.60 16.25 20.71
N LYS A 13 -12.62 14.99 21.17
CA LYS A 13 -12.00 14.63 22.46
C LYS A 13 -10.48 14.81 22.44
N ILE A 14 -9.82 14.41 21.37
CA ILE A 14 -8.37 14.57 21.22
C ILE A 14 -8.00 16.06 21.20
N GLU A 15 -8.68 16.90 20.43
CA GLU A 15 -8.46 18.34 20.40
C GLU A 15 -8.64 19.00 21.78
N ASN A 16 -9.64 18.56 22.54
CA ASN A 16 -9.84 19.05 23.90
C ASN A 16 -8.70 18.62 24.85
N LEU A 17 -8.18 17.41 24.71
CA LEU A 17 -7.02 16.95 25.44
C LEU A 17 -5.77 17.74 25.05
N GLU A 18 -5.53 17.99 23.77
CA GLU A 18 -4.42 18.82 23.30
C GLU A 18 -4.47 20.23 23.94
N LYS A 19 -5.64 20.89 23.92
CA LYS A 19 -5.83 22.20 24.57
C LYS A 19 -5.59 22.15 26.07
N TYR A 20 -5.96 21.06 26.73
CA TYR A 20 -5.75 20.90 28.16
C TYR A 20 -4.27 20.71 28.49
N PHE A 21 -3.57 19.82 27.77
CA PHE A 21 -2.18 19.46 28.05
C PHE A 21 -1.14 20.44 27.49
N SER A 22 -1.49 21.25 26.48
CA SER A 22 -0.61 22.33 26.01
C SER A 22 -0.24 23.33 27.11
N LYS A 23 -1.09 23.46 28.13
CA LYS A 23 -0.83 24.30 29.32
C LYS A 23 0.28 23.75 30.23
N TYR A 24 0.55 22.44 30.17
CA TYR A 24 1.47 21.76 31.07
C TYR A 24 2.82 21.43 30.45
N LYS A 25 3.07 21.80 29.17
CA LYS A 25 4.34 21.60 28.44
C LYS A 25 4.91 20.16 28.56
N ASN A 26 4.03 19.14 28.51
CA ASN A 26 4.44 17.75 28.54
C ASN A 26 4.64 17.24 27.11
N GLU A 27 5.88 17.35 26.60
CA GLU A 27 6.25 16.97 25.23
C GLU A 27 5.93 15.52 24.91
N SER A 28 6.25 14.59 25.82
CA SER A 28 5.98 13.15 25.62
C SER A 28 4.50 12.83 25.48
N PHE A 29 3.62 13.59 26.14
CA PHE A 29 2.18 13.39 26.02
C PHE A 29 1.65 13.99 24.72
N THR A 30 2.18 15.13 24.30
CA THR A 30 1.82 15.78 23.04
C THR A 30 2.20 14.91 21.85
N GLU A 31 3.39 14.28 21.85
CA GLU A 31 3.82 13.33 20.82
C GLU A 31 2.85 12.13 20.72
N LYS A 32 2.47 11.55 21.87
CA LYS A 32 1.51 10.43 21.88
C LYS A 32 0.12 10.81 21.39
N LEU A 33 -0.35 12.02 21.69
CA LEU A 33 -1.63 12.51 21.17
C LEU A 33 -1.57 12.70 19.65
N GLU A 34 -0.46 13.23 19.16
CA GLU A 34 -0.26 13.39 17.71
C GLU A 34 -0.22 12.02 16.98
N GLU A 35 0.47 11.01 17.56
CA GLU A 35 0.41 9.64 17.03
C GLU A 35 -1.02 9.08 16.98
N VAL A 36 -1.82 9.28 18.04
CA VAL A 36 -3.20 8.81 18.10
C VAL A 36 -4.06 9.54 17.06
N LYS A 37 -3.83 10.84 16.87
CA LYS A 37 -4.52 11.65 15.87
C LYS A 37 -4.19 11.19 14.45
N GLN A 38 -2.91 10.97 14.16
CA GLN A 38 -2.47 10.43 12.87
C GLN A 38 -3.09 9.06 12.59
N ARG A 39 -3.14 8.16 13.58
CA ARG A 39 -3.81 6.85 13.43
C ARG A 39 -5.31 6.96 13.22
N LEU A 40 -5.94 7.97 13.83
CA LEU A 40 -7.37 8.22 13.66
C LEU A 40 -7.67 8.86 12.29
N ASP A 41 -6.77 9.71 11.79
CA ASP A 41 -6.90 10.36 10.49
C ASP A 41 -6.57 9.41 9.35
N ASN A 42 -5.51 8.63 9.50
CA ASN A 42 -5.07 7.65 8.52
C ASN A 42 -5.65 6.28 8.87
N GLN A 43 -6.89 5.99 8.43
CA GLN A 43 -7.41 4.62 8.46
C GLN A 43 -6.72 3.81 7.37
N GLU A 44 -5.44 3.51 7.57
CA GLU A 44 -4.66 2.66 6.69
C GLU A 44 -4.69 1.22 7.20
N TYR A 45 -5.15 0.30 6.36
CA TYR A 45 -5.09 -1.13 6.61
C TYR A 45 -4.02 -1.75 5.72
N LYS A 46 -3.05 -2.47 6.33
CA LYS A 46 -2.00 -3.20 5.60
C LYS A 46 -2.33 -4.68 5.60
N ILE A 47 -2.45 -5.25 4.41
CA ILE A 47 -2.78 -6.66 4.20
C ILE A 47 -1.62 -7.31 3.44
N ALA A 48 -0.79 -8.08 4.15
CA ALA A 48 0.26 -8.86 3.50
C ALA A 48 -0.30 -10.21 3.05
N VAL A 49 -0.11 -10.52 1.76
CA VAL A 49 -0.45 -11.81 1.18
C VAL A 49 0.81 -12.66 1.16
N VAL A 50 0.87 -13.62 2.10
CA VAL A 50 2.02 -14.51 2.27
C VAL A 50 1.62 -15.92 1.88
N ALA A 51 2.35 -16.52 0.96
CA ALA A 51 2.15 -17.90 0.57
C ALA A 51 3.40 -18.43 -0.17
N ASN A 52 3.48 -19.74 -0.33
CA ASN A 52 4.55 -20.36 -1.09
C ASN A 52 4.57 -19.88 -2.55
N MET A 53 5.72 -20.04 -3.18
CA MET A 53 5.92 -19.76 -4.59
C MET A 53 4.83 -20.40 -5.47
N SER A 54 4.38 -19.70 -6.51
CA SER A 54 3.34 -20.16 -7.46
C SER A 54 2.02 -20.60 -6.82
N SER A 55 1.71 -20.14 -5.60
CA SER A 55 0.48 -20.46 -4.88
C SER A 55 -0.72 -19.59 -5.25
N GLY A 56 -0.57 -18.68 -6.22
CA GLY A 56 -1.65 -17.81 -6.68
C GLY A 56 -1.84 -16.53 -5.88
N LYS A 57 -0.82 -15.99 -5.19
CA LYS A 57 -0.90 -14.72 -4.46
C LYS A 57 -1.41 -13.57 -5.32
N SER A 58 -0.73 -13.29 -6.43
CA SER A 58 -1.11 -12.22 -7.37
C SER A 58 -2.48 -12.49 -7.99
N THR A 59 -2.81 -13.76 -8.28
CA THR A 59 -4.14 -14.17 -8.76
C THR A 59 -5.22 -13.87 -7.72
N PHE A 60 -4.95 -14.12 -6.44
CA PHE A 60 -5.87 -13.80 -5.35
C PHE A 60 -6.08 -12.29 -5.22
N ILE A 61 -5.01 -11.49 -5.29
CA ILE A 61 -5.10 -10.03 -5.27
C ILE A 61 -5.91 -9.54 -6.47
N ASN A 62 -5.63 -10.03 -7.68
CA ASN A 62 -6.39 -9.69 -8.88
C ASN A 62 -7.88 -10.02 -8.75
N ALA A 63 -8.21 -11.17 -8.14
CA ALA A 63 -9.60 -11.55 -7.89
C ALA A 63 -10.30 -10.59 -6.92
N LEU A 64 -9.60 -10.08 -5.90
CA LEU A 64 -10.13 -9.05 -4.99
C LEU A 64 -10.43 -7.74 -5.73
N PHE A 65 -9.55 -7.33 -6.66
CA PHE A 65 -9.75 -6.13 -7.48
C PHE A 65 -10.77 -6.33 -8.61
N GLY A 66 -11.17 -7.59 -8.91
CA GLY A 66 -12.07 -7.93 -10.00
C GLY A 66 -11.48 -7.72 -11.40
N LYS A 67 -10.17 -7.53 -11.49
CA LYS A 67 -9.40 -7.31 -12.72
C LYS A 67 -7.92 -7.60 -12.51
N GLU A 68 -7.17 -7.73 -13.58
CA GLU A 68 -5.73 -7.94 -13.55
C GLU A 68 -5.03 -6.61 -13.24
N VAL A 69 -4.52 -6.45 -12.03
CA VAL A 69 -3.73 -5.30 -11.57
C VAL A 69 -2.27 -5.69 -11.35
N LEU A 70 -2.03 -6.97 -11.07
CA LEU A 70 -0.71 -7.56 -10.98
C LEU A 70 -0.56 -8.64 -12.05
N PRO A 71 0.59 -8.72 -12.71
CA PRO A 71 0.86 -9.81 -13.64
C PRO A 71 0.85 -11.15 -12.90
N ALA A 72 0.09 -12.12 -13.44
CA ALA A 72 0.09 -13.49 -12.94
C ALA A 72 1.27 -14.25 -13.57
N PHE A 73 2.27 -14.61 -12.78
CA PHE A 73 3.39 -15.42 -13.23
C PHE A 73 3.19 -16.89 -12.90
N ASN A 74 3.46 -17.76 -13.87
CA ASN A 74 3.43 -19.21 -13.69
C ASN A 74 4.70 -19.78 -13.03
N HIS A 75 5.74 -18.96 -12.90
CA HIS A 75 7.02 -19.31 -12.28
C HIS A 75 7.42 -18.28 -11.23
N ALA A 76 8.35 -18.61 -10.37
CA ALA A 76 8.94 -17.74 -9.38
C ALA A 76 9.80 -16.67 -10.05
N THR A 77 9.19 -15.56 -10.40
CA THR A 77 9.84 -14.51 -11.17
C THR A 77 9.79 -13.14 -10.51
N THR A 78 9.11 -12.99 -9.37
CA THR A 78 9.09 -11.74 -8.60
C THR A 78 10.14 -11.79 -7.51
N ASP A 79 11.24 -11.07 -7.71
CA ASP A 79 12.26 -10.84 -6.68
C ASP A 79 11.95 -9.58 -5.86
N SER A 80 11.12 -8.68 -6.37
CA SER A 80 10.74 -7.42 -5.73
C SER A 80 9.36 -7.49 -5.08
N ALA A 81 9.22 -6.87 -3.90
CA ALA A 81 7.92 -6.71 -3.26
C ALA A 81 7.07 -5.67 -4.01
N THR A 82 5.78 -5.98 -4.22
CA THR A 82 4.84 -5.02 -4.80
C THR A 82 3.84 -4.58 -3.73
N TYR A 83 3.78 -3.26 -3.51
CA TYR A 83 2.84 -2.61 -2.61
C TYR A 83 1.73 -1.96 -3.43
N ILE A 84 0.48 -2.33 -3.16
CA ILE A 84 -0.68 -1.77 -3.87
C ILE A 84 -1.41 -0.85 -2.90
N TYR A 85 -1.24 0.44 -3.09
CA TYR A 85 -1.92 1.49 -2.33
C TYR A 85 -3.28 1.79 -2.95
N SER A 86 -4.33 1.59 -2.18
CA SER A 86 -5.68 1.79 -2.64
C SER A 86 -6.47 2.70 -1.73
N LYS A 87 -7.08 3.70 -2.31
CA LYS A 87 -8.07 4.60 -1.69
C LYS A 87 -9.06 5.07 -2.76
N PRO A 88 -10.24 5.57 -2.36
CA PRO A 88 -11.16 6.18 -3.31
C PRO A 88 -10.49 7.30 -4.13
N ASN A 89 -10.76 7.34 -5.42
CA ASN A 89 -10.29 8.40 -6.34
C ASN A 89 -8.75 8.56 -6.44
N ILE A 90 -7.97 7.55 -6.07
CA ILE A 90 -6.52 7.57 -6.28
C ILE A 90 -6.22 7.57 -7.78
N GLU A 91 -5.26 8.40 -8.19
CA GLU A 91 -4.73 8.35 -9.54
C GLU A 91 -3.97 7.03 -9.77
N LYS A 92 -4.19 6.42 -10.93
CA LYS A 92 -3.52 5.17 -11.29
C LYS A 92 -2.10 5.46 -11.74
N LYS A 93 -1.13 4.95 -11.01
CA LYS A 93 0.29 5.01 -11.38
C LYS A 93 1.06 3.88 -10.73
N ALA A 94 2.23 3.59 -11.26
CA ALA A 94 3.23 2.77 -10.58
C ALA A 94 4.51 3.58 -10.39
N GLU A 95 5.19 3.34 -9.28
CA GLU A 95 6.48 3.94 -8.95
C GLU A 95 7.47 2.80 -8.69
N ILE A 96 8.52 2.73 -9.49
CA ILE A 96 9.50 1.66 -9.49
C ILE A 96 10.78 2.17 -8.82
N PHE A 97 11.25 1.46 -7.79
CA PHE A 97 12.45 1.78 -7.05
C PHE A 97 13.54 0.74 -7.33
N PHE A 98 14.76 1.21 -7.42
CA PHE A 98 15.95 0.40 -7.75
C PHE A 98 16.92 0.35 -6.58
N SER A 99 17.65 -0.78 -6.45
CA SER A 99 18.64 -0.99 -5.39
C SER A 99 20.03 -0.36 -5.68
N ASP A 100 20.24 0.17 -6.88
CA ASP A 100 21.52 0.67 -7.40
C ASP A 100 21.62 2.20 -7.50
N ASP A 101 21.00 2.93 -6.58
CA ASP A 101 20.99 4.41 -6.54
C ASP A 101 20.41 5.10 -7.80
N LYS A 102 19.72 4.35 -8.67
CA LYS A 102 18.95 4.96 -9.77
C LYS A 102 17.76 5.73 -9.21
N GLU A 103 17.39 6.80 -9.92
CA GLU A 103 16.16 7.52 -9.62
C GLU A 103 14.94 6.60 -9.84
N SER A 104 13.91 6.75 -9.01
CA SER A 104 12.64 6.04 -9.20
C SER A 104 11.98 6.45 -10.51
N ILE A 105 11.26 5.52 -11.12
CA ILE A 105 10.52 5.76 -12.38
C ILE A 105 9.03 5.74 -12.10
N GLU A 106 8.32 6.77 -12.53
CA GLU A 106 6.86 6.79 -12.50
C GLU A 106 6.28 6.34 -13.85
N VAL A 107 5.27 5.47 -13.79
CA VAL A 107 4.54 4.93 -14.93
C VAL A 107 3.05 5.22 -14.77
N PHE A 108 2.42 5.81 -15.78
CA PHE A 108 1.00 6.20 -15.77
C PHE A 108 0.14 5.42 -16.75
N GLU A 109 0.74 4.81 -17.76
CA GLU A 109 0.05 4.09 -18.83
C GLU A 109 0.55 2.64 -18.91
N ASN A 110 -0.31 1.74 -19.41
CA ASN A 110 0.02 0.32 -19.60
C ASN A 110 0.63 -0.35 -18.36
N LEU A 111 0.11 0.01 -17.16
CA LEU A 111 0.67 -0.36 -15.86
C LEU A 111 0.95 -1.87 -15.74
N GLU A 112 0.00 -2.72 -16.16
CA GLU A 112 0.16 -4.17 -16.11
C GLU A 112 1.36 -4.67 -16.93
N ALA A 113 1.49 -4.17 -18.16
CA ALA A 113 2.58 -4.57 -19.06
C ALA A 113 3.95 -4.09 -18.54
N GLU A 114 4.02 -2.86 -18.05
CA GLU A 114 5.24 -2.29 -17.47
C GLU A 114 5.62 -3.01 -16.17
N ILE A 115 4.68 -3.16 -15.23
CA ILE A 115 4.93 -3.90 -13.97
C ILE A 115 5.43 -5.32 -14.26
N LYS A 116 4.87 -5.98 -15.28
CA LYS A 116 5.30 -7.32 -15.69
C LYS A 116 6.79 -7.35 -16.06
N GLN A 117 7.28 -6.35 -16.76
CA GLN A 117 8.69 -6.28 -17.15
C GLN A 117 9.60 -5.99 -15.97
N TYR A 118 9.20 -5.04 -15.11
CA TYR A 118 9.96 -4.68 -13.91
C TYR A 118 9.95 -5.76 -12.81
N ALA A 119 8.91 -6.58 -12.76
CA ALA A 119 8.80 -7.66 -11.76
C ALA A 119 9.46 -8.98 -12.19
N GLN A 120 10.03 -9.07 -13.40
CA GLN A 120 10.78 -10.25 -13.85
C GLN A 120 12.13 -10.33 -13.13
N LYS A 121 12.63 -11.58 -12.97
CA LYS A 121 14.01 -11.79 -12.46
C LYS A 121 15.04 -11.16 -13.39
N ASP A 122 16.09 -10.61 -12.80
CA ASP A 122 17.21 -10.00 -13.54
C ASP A 122 17.81 -10.93 -14.60
N GLU A 123 17.87 -12.24 -14.32
CA GLU A 123 18.37 -13.24 -15.26
C GLU A 123 17.51 -13.39 -16.52
N ASP A 124 16.20 -13.13 -16.40
CA ASP A 124 15.25 -13.22 -17.49
C ASP A 124 15.12 -11.89 -18.25
N CYS A 125 15.63 -10.78 -17.68
CA CYS A 125 15.56 -9.45 -18.26
C CYS A 125 16.59 -9.28 -19.38
N LYS A 126 16.10 -8.94 -20.59
CA LYS A 126 16.94 -8.64 -21.75
C LYS A 126 17.45 -7.19 -21.77
N ASP A 127 16.76 -6.30 -21.08
CA ASP A 127 17.03 -4.87 -21.04
C ASP A 127 17.47 -4.46 -19.64
N ASP A 128 18.63 -3.82 -19.53
CA ASP A 128 19.20 -3.32 -18.28
C ASP A 128 18.29 -2.29 -17.56
N LYS A 129 17.35 -1.69 -18.27
CA LYS A 129 16.32 -0.80 -17.72
C LYS A 129 15.47 -1.46 -16.63
N TYR A 130 15.26 -2.78 -16.73
CA TYR A 130 14.37 -3.54 -15.84
C TYR A 130 15.11 -4.29 -14.74
N LYS A 131 16.44 -4.12 -14.63
CA LYS A 131 17.26 -4.78 -13.62
C LYS A 131 17.34 -4.00 -12.31
N ASN A 132 17.67 -4.71 -11.25
CA ASN A 132 17.91 -4.17 -9.91
C ASN A 132 16.66 -3.49 -9.29
N VAL A 133 15.47 -3.97 -9.62
CA VAL A 133 14.23 -3.49 -9.01
C VAL A 133 14.16 -3.95 -7.56
N GLU A 134 14.09 -3.01 -6.63
CA GLU A 134 13.97 -3.28 -5.19
C GLU A 134 12.51 -3.46 -4.80
N LYS A 135 11.65 -2.53 -5.21
CA LYS A 135 10.20 -2.57 -4.94
C LYS A 135 9.40 -1.83 -5.99
N ILE A 136 8.12 -2.17 -6.06
CA ILE A 136 7.13 -1.51 -6.92
C ILE A 136 6.00 -0.99 -6.03
N ASP A 137 5.73 0.31 -6.06
CA ASP A 137 4.59 0.94 -5.42
C ASP A 137 3.52 1.20 -6.49
N LEU A 138 2.41 0.46 -6.43
CA LEU A 138 1.28 0.58 -7.36
C LEU A 138 0.12 1.33 -6.69
N TYR A 139 -0.29 2.43 -7.26
CA TYR A 139 -1.44 3.22 -6.82
C TYR A 139 -2.65 2.86 -7.69
N TYR A 140 -3.66 2.22 -7.08
CA TYR A 140 -4.78 1.70 -7.84
C TYR A 140 -6.09 1.76 -7.04
N PRO A 141 -7.20 2.30 -7.60
CA PRO A 141 -8.47 2.38 -6.89
C PRO A 141 -9.09 0.98 -6.71
N PHE A 142 -9.57 0.68 -5.51
CA PHE A 142 -10.29 -0.55 -5.19
C PHE A 142 -11.80 -0.27 -5.22
N GLU A 143 -12.41 -0.49 -6.38
CA GLU A 143 -13.81 -0.13 -6.63
C GLU A 143 -14.80 -0.95 -5.79
N ASN A 144 -14.46 -2.19 -5.43
CA ASN A 144 -15.32 -3.08 -4.64
C ASN A 144 -15.42 -2.70 -3.15
N LEU A 145 -14.56 -1.80 -2.65
CA LEU A 145 -14.59 -1.30 -1.28
C LEU A 145 -15.36 0.02 -1.13
N GLN A 146 -16.18 0.39 -2.08
CA GLN A 146 -17.06 1.54 -1.93
C GLN A 146 -18.09 1.27 -0.83
N THR A 147 -17.66 1.40 0.41
CA THR A 147 -18.58 1.53 1.53
C THR A 147 -19.09 2.96 1.55
N SER A 148 -20.38 3.12 1.57
CA SER A 148 -21.15 4.36 1.43
C SER A 148 -20.89 5.44 2.49
N SER A 149 -19.82 5.39 3.26
CA SER A 149 -19.61 6.28 4.40
C SER A 149 -18.17 6.72 4.74
N ASN A 150 -17.11 6.22 4.04
CA ASN A 150 -15.74 6.57 4.45
C ASN A 150 -14.87 6.98 3.27
N GLU A 151 -14.79 8.30 3.03
CA GLU A 151 -13.85 8.92 2.08
C GLU A 151 -12.37 8.83 2.53
N ASP A 152 -12.12 8.49 3.81
CA ASP A 152 -10.80 8.51 4.45
C ASP A 152 -10.16 7.13 4.63
N PHE A 153 -10.67 6.12 3.95
CA PHE A 153 -10.20 4.74 4.08
C PHE A 153 -9.14 4.41 3.02
N SER A 154 -8.01 3.88 3.46
CA SER A 154 -6.97 3.37 2.56
C SER A 154 -6.57 1.95 2.92
N ILE A 155 -6.32 1.12 1.91
CA ILE A 155 -5.77 -0.22 2.07
C ILE A 155 -4.47 -0.32 1.29
N THR A 156 -3.46 -0.93 1.90
CA THR A 156 -2.23 -1.33 1.22
C THR A 156 -2.19 -2.86 1.17
N PHE A 157 -2.24 -3.44 -0.02
CA PHE A 157 -1.93 -4.84 -0.23
C PHE A 157 -0.44 -5.00 -0.50
N ILE A 158 0.16 -6.03 0.08
CA ILE A 158 1.59 -6.32 -0.10
C ILE A 158 1.70 -7.71 -0.72
N ASP A 159 2.11 -7.76 -1.98
CA ASP A 159 2.50 -9.00 -2.65
C ASP A 159 3.99 -9.24 -2.39
N THR A 160 4.27 -10.21 -1.54
CA THR A 160 5.64 -10.51 -1.12
C THR A 160 6.29 -11.54 -2.05
N PRO A 161 7.61 -11.43 -2.31
CA PRO A 161 8.36 -12.51 -2.94
C PRO A 161 8.15 -13.83 -2.21
N GLY A 162 8.14 -14.93 -2.92
CA GLY A 162 8.06 -16.26 -2.30
C GLY A 162 9.33 -16.56 -1.49
N PRO A 163 9.26 -17.39 -0.41
CA PRO A 163 10.39 -17.63 0.48
C PRO A 163 11.59 -18.36 -0.16
N ASN A 164 11.57 -18.65 -1.45
CA ASN A 164 12.63 -19.30 -2.23
C ASN A 164 12.89 -18.58 -3.57
N SER A 165 12.59 -17.30 -3.63
CA SER A 165 12.93 -16.44 -4.76
C SER A 165 14.34 -15.88 -4.62
#